data_0c27201dca90575f36f64dc86aebeba7
#
_entry.id   0c27201dca90575f36f64dc86aebeba7
#
_cell.length_a   1.000
_cell.length_b   1.000
_cell.length_c   1.000
_cell.angle_alpha   90.00
_cell.angle_beta   90.00
_cell.angle_gamma   90.00
#
_symmetry.space_group_name_H-M   'P 1'
#
loop_
_entity.id
_entity.type
_entity.pdbx_description
1 polymer ?
#
loop_
_entity_poly.entity_id
_entity_poly.type
_entity_poly.pdbx_seq_one_letter_code
_entity_poly.pdbx_strand_id
1 'polypeptide(L)'
;MATPRKPVTFTGSSPLAPLMAQYVQEKRACGYRFNPAASSLRRLDAHLCSQGLLQVELPKAATASWLAKQPHETGKTQRARVNLVRNFALFMRRLDLPADVPDHAVGAKDSRPFLARVLTHGEVRRLLEAADRIEPMASTHLRHIVLPELLRVLYGCGLRLEEALRLRMRDVDLVQGVLRINDTKFRKDRLVPPARPLVVRLQKYAAALGPRSDDEYLFPSPRGGRLDGGGVYRNFRELLHRCGIGHGGRGEGPRLHDLRHTFAVHTLLRWYREGADLQARMPVLATYLGHASIDGTQDYLQMTAELHPEIVSRSDAAFSDVIPLRPWRSS
;
A
#
# COMPACT_ATOMS: atom_id res chain seq x y z
N MET A 1 -20.13 -17.85 0.68
CA MET A 1 -20.31 -16.45 0.22
C MET A 1 -20.00 -15.50 1.37
N ALA A 2 -18.86 -14.84 1.36
CA ALA A 2 -18.63 -13.72 2.29
C ALA A 2 -19.54 -12.59 1.83
N THR A 3 -20.56 -12.26 2.61
CA THR A 3 -21.46 -11.13 2.39
C THR A 3 -20.60 -9.89 2.09
N PRO A 4 -20.81 -9.21 0.96
CA PRO A 4 -20.17 -7.91 0.73
C PRO A 4 -20.56 -7.06 1.94
N ARG A 5 -19.56 -6.47 2.63
CA ARG A 5 -19.86 -5.50 3.70
C ARG A 5 -20.86 -4.52 3.12
N LYS A 6 -22.09 -4.52 3.65
CA LYS A 6 -23.15 -3.59 3.25
C LYS A 6 -22.53 -2.20 3.16
N PRO A 7 -22.79 -1.43 2.10
CA PRO A 7 -22.32 -0.07 2.00
C PRO A 7 -22.76 0.64 3.27
N VAL A 8 -21.80 1.23 3.99
CA VAL A 8 -22.09 1.96 5.24
C VAL A 8 -23.07 3.07 4.89
N THR A 9 -24.32 2.93 5.27
CA THR A 9 -25.31 3.98 5.10
C THR A 9 -24.82 5.22 5.86
N PHE A 10 -24.78 6.35 5.22
CA PHE A 10 -24.41 7.58 5.89
C PHE A 10 -25.55 7.97 6.83
N THR A 11 -25.28 8.11 8.10
CA THR A 11 -26.18 8.62 9.12
C THR A 11 -25.48 9.79 9.79
N GLY A 12 -26.15 10.93 9.86
CA GLY A 12 -25.66 12.17 10.49
C GLY A 12 -26.83 12.91 11.12
N SER A 13 -26.55 13.96 11.87
CA SER A 13 -27.53 14.72 12.64
C SER A 13 -27.53 16.23 12.34
N SER A 14 -26.53 16.75 11.60
CA SER A 14 -26.51 18.15 11.21
C SER A 14 -27.51 18.44 10.07
N PRO A 15 -27.87 19.71 9.83
CA PRO A 15 -28.67 20.11 8.66
C PRO A 15 -28.03 19.67 7.33
N LEU A 16 -26.72 19.43 7.27
CA LEU A 16 -26.00 18.97 6.09
C LEU A 16 -25.97 17.44 5.93
N ALA A 17 -26.45 16.67 6.90
CA ALA A 17 -26.41 15.21 6.86
C ALA A 17 -27.09 14.61 5.60
N PRO A 18 -28.27 15.08 5.16
CA PRO A 18 -28.90 14.60 3.92
C PRO A 18 -28.03 14.86 2.69
N LEU A 19 -27.41 16.03 2.60
CA LEU A 19 -26.51 16.39 1.49
C LEU A 19 -25.21 15.58 1.52
N MET A 20 -24.66 15.30 2.69
CA MET A 20 -23.51 14.40 2.84
C MET A 20 -23.86 12.97 2.40
N ALA A 21 -25.06 12.49 2.73
CA ALA A 21 -25.56 11.20 2.26
C ALA A 21 -25.68 11.15 0.74
N GLN A 22 -26.27 12.18 0.12
CA GLN A 22 -26.40 12.32 -1.33
C GLN A 22 -25.02 12.36 -2.00
N TYR A 23 -24.07 13.13 -1.48
CA TYR A 23 -22.71 13.21 -1.99
C TYR A 23 -21.99 11.85 -1.94
N VAL A 24 -22.11 11.12 -0.82
CA VAL A 24 -21.55 9.77 -0.69
C VAL A 24 -22.19 8.83 -1.71
N GLN A 25 -23.50 8.91 -1.92
CA GLN A 25 -24.23 8.09 -2.88
C GLN A 25 -23.79 8.40 -4.32
N GLU A 26 -23.65 9.68 -4.69
CA GLU A 26 -23.15 10.09 -5.99
C GLU A 26 -21.74 9.54 -6.25
N LYS A 27 -20.81 9.69 -5.30
CA LYS A 27 -19.45 9.15 -5.44
C LYS A 27 -19.45 7.62 -5.60
N ARG A 28 -20.34 6.92 -4.93
CA ARG A 28 -20.48 5.46 -5.08
C ARG A 28 -21.08 5.08 -6.42
N ALA A 29 -22.07 5.82 -6.92
CA ALA A 29 -22.63 5.63 -8.26
C ALA A 29 -21.56 5.82 -9.36
N CYS A 30 -20.62 6.76 -9.16
CA CYS A 30 -19.43 6.92 -10.00
C CYS A 30 -18.36 5.81 -9.82
N GLY A 31 -18.64 4.77 -9.03
CA GLY A 31 -17.78 3.61 -8.86
C GLY A 31 -16.76 3.70 -7.74
N TYR A 32 -16.72 4.76 -6.93
CA TYR A 32 -15.83 4.85 -5.78
C TYR A 32 -16.41 4.08 -4.58
N ARG A 33 -15.59 3.30 -3.86
CA ARG A 33 -16.01 2.67 -2.59
C ARG A 33 -16.33 3.70 -1.51
N PHE A 34 -15.60 4.79 -1.46
CA PHE A 34 -15.77 6.01 -0.66
C PHE A 34 -15.95 5.80 0.86
N ASN A 35 -15.60 4.64 1.41
CA ASN A 35 -15.82 4.31 2.83
C ASN A 35 -14.99 5.17 3.81
N PRO A 36 -13.67 5.40 3.61
CA PRO A 36 -12.89 6.27 4.49
C PRO A 36 -13.38 7.73 4.45
N ALA A 37 -13.75 8.22 3.27
CA ALA A 37 -14.27 9.57 3.09
C ALA A 37 -15.65 9.72 3.75
N ALA A 38 -16.54 8.75 3.60
CA ALA A 38 -17.84 8.72 4.29
C ALA A 38 -17.68 8.71 5.82
N SER A 39 -16.67 7.98 6.33
CA SER A 39 -16.35 8.01 7.76
C SER A 39 -15.81 9.38 8.22
N SER A 40 -15.02 10.07 7.38
CA SER A 40 -14.55 11.43 7.66
C SER A 40 -15.71 12.45 7.60
N LEU A 41 -16.63 12.32 6.66
CA LEU A 41 -17.83 13.17 6.59
C LEU A 41 -18.71 13.01 7.83
N ARG A 42 -18.88 11.79 8.35
CA ARG A 42 -19.61 11.58 9.63
C ARG A 42 -18.96 12.31 10.81
N ARG A 43 -17.63 12.33 10.86
CA ARG A 43 -16.91 13.09 11.89
C ARG A 43 -17.07 14.61 11.69
N LEU A 44 -17.09 15.07 10.44
CA LEU A 44 -17.40 16.46 10.13
C LEU A 44 -18.82 16.81 10.53
N ASP A 45 -19.80 15.97 10.24
CA ASP A 45 -21.20 16.13 10.65
C ASP A 45 -21.33 16.31 12.16
N ALA A 46 -20.74 15.43 12.94
CA ALA A 46 -20.70 15.52 14.40
C ALA A 46 -20.02 16.82 14.88
N HIS A 47 -18.95 17.25 14.21
CA HIS A 47 -18.29 18.52 14.52
C HIS A 47 -19.22 19.72 14.23
N LEU A 48 -19.88 19.75 13.08
CA LEU A 48 -20.81 20.82 12.71
C LEU A 48 -21.99 20.90 13.69
N CYS A 49 -22.52 19.77 14.15
CA CYS A 49 -23.51 19.73 15.25
C CYS A 49 -22.94 20.37 16.52
N SER A 50 -21.72 20.06 16.91
CA SER A 50 -21.08 20.63 18.11
C SER A 50 -20.81 22.14 18.00
N GLN A 51 -20.69 22.66 16.76
CA GLN A 51 -20.57 24.09 16.49
C GLN A 51 -21.94 24.80 16.41
N GLY A 52 -23.05 24.10 16.65
CA GLY A 52 -24.39 24.66 16.63
C GLY A 52 -24.90 25.05 15.23
N LEU A 53 -24.46 24.38 14.18
CA LEU A 53 -24.94 24.65 12.82
C LEU A 53 -26.43 24.33 12.70
N LEU A 54 -27.25 25.35 12.38
CA LEU A 54 -28.70 25.22 12.30
C LEU A 54 -29.24 25.34 10.86
N GLN A 55 -28.43 25.85 9.93
CA GLN A 55 -28.85 26.09 8.54
C GLN A 55 -28.14 25.15 7.56
N VAL A 56 -28.73 25.03 6.37
CA VAL A 56 -28.16 24.24 5.27
C VAL A 56 -27.11 25.09 4.54
N GLU A 57 -26.03 25.38 5.24
CA GLU A 57 -24.88 26.15 4.75
C GLU A 57 -23.58 25.58 5.30
N LEU A 58 -22.47 25.85 4.63
CA LEU A 58 -21.14 25.46 5.10
C LEU A 58 -20.26 26.71 5.27
N PRO A 59 -20.39 27.46 6.38
CA PRO A 59 -19.64 28.67 6.60
C PRO A 59 -18.19 28.38 6.98
N LYS A 60 -17.28 29.28 6.61
CA LYS A 60 -15.86 29.18 6.91
C LYS A 60 -15.58 29.01 8.41
N ALA A 61 -16.30 29.76 9.25
CA ALA A 61 -16.16 29.70 10.70
C ALA A 61 -16.42 28.30 11.27
N ALA A 62 -17.47 27.61 10.80
CA ALA A 62 -17.82 26.27 11.27
C ALA A 62 -16.79 25.18 10.86
N THR A 63 -16.05 25.42 9.77
CA THR A 63 -15.05 24.45 9.30
C THR A 63 -13.63 24.78 9.74
N ALA A 64 -13.35 25.99 10.20
CA ALA A 64 -12.00 26.47 10.49
C ALA A 64 -11.23 25.56 11.48
N SER A 65 -11.84 25.25 12.62
CA SER A 65 -11.24 24.38 13.63
C SER A 65 -11.11 22.92 13.18
N TRP A 66 -12.04 22.43 12.35
CA TRP A 66 -11.94 21.12 11.71
C TRP A 66 -10.78 21.04 10.73
N LEU A 67 -10.52 22.09 9.97
CA LEU A 67 -9.46 22.13 8.95
C LEU A 67 -8.08 22.43 9.55
N ALA A 68 -8.02 22.98 10.76
CA ALA A 68 -6.78 23.21 11.48
C ALA A 68 -5.99 21.89 11.68
N LYS A 69 -4.66 21.95 11.60
CA LYS A 69 -3.81 20.79 11.80
C LYS A 69 -3.96 20.26 13.23
N GLN A 70 -4.27 18.96 13.35
CA GLN A 70 -4.36 18.29 14.65
C GLN A 70 -2.98 17.91 15.18
N PRO A 71 -2.74 17.85 16.52
CA PRO A 71 -1.42 17.62 17.10
C PRO A 71 -0.72 16.34 16.63
N HIS A 72 -1.49 15.27 16.39
CA HIS A 72 -0.95 13.95 15.98
C HIS A 72 -1.20 13.61 14.51
N GLU A 73 -1.53 14.63 13.71
CA GLU A 73 -1.87 14.47 12.31
C GLU A 73 -0.69 14.78 11.40
N THR A 74 -0.49 13.96 10.36
CA THR A 74 0.46 14.29 9.29
C THR A 74 -0.13 15.36 8.36
N GLY A 75 0.71 16.17 7.71
CA GLY A 75 0.26 17.14 6.70
C GLY A 75 -0.54 16.47 5.56
N LYS A 76 -0.17 15.24 5.19
CA LYS A 76 -0.91 14.44 4.20
C LYS A 76 -2.34 14.12 4.66
N THR A 77 -2.52 13.77 5.93
CA THR A 77 -3.84 13.48 6.50
C THR A 77 -4.69 14.74 6.57
N GLN A 78 -4.10 15.86 7.02
CA GLN A 78 -4.77 17.17 7.00
C GLN A 78 -5.21 17.53 5.59
N ARG A 79 -4.32 17.45 4.60
CA ARG A 79 -4.61 17.77 3.21
C ARG A 79 -5.74 16.90 2.63
N ALA A 80 -5.75 15.60 2.96
CA ALA A 80 -6.85 14.71 2.55
C ALA A 80 -8.19 15.16 3.16
N ARG A 81 -8.19 15.65 4.38
CA ARG A 81 -9.37 16.17 5.09
C ARG A 81 -9.83 17.51 4.49
N VAL A 82 -8.92 18.43 4.22
CA VAL A 82 -9.20 19.69 3.51
C VAL A 82 -9.80 19.42 2.14
N ASN A 83 -9.19 18.53 1.34
CA ASN A 83 -9.71 18.18 0.01
C ASN A 83 -11.10 17.54 0.07
N LEU A 84 -11.41 16.76 1.09
CA LEU A 84 -12.75 16.19 1.26
C LEU A 84 -13.79 17.29 1.50
N VAL A 85 -13.51 18.22 2.42
CA VAL A 85 -14.42 19.36 2.72
C VAL A 85 -14.56 20.26 1.48
N ARG A 86 -13.45 20.56 0.81
CA ARG A 86 -13.46 21.34 -0.44
C ARG A 86 -14.35 20.70 -1.50
N ASN A 87 -14.19 19.41 -1.75
CA ASN A 87 -14.99 18.70 -2.75
C ASN A 87 -16.48 18.62 -2.36
N PHE A 88 -16.78 18.52 -1.06
CA PHE A 88 -18.15 18.59 -0.56
C PHE A 88 -18.74 20.01 -0.69
N ALA A 89 -17.97 21.05 -0.40
CA ALA A 89 -18.39 22.44 -0.60
C ALA A 89 -18.67 22.75 -2.07
N LEU A 90 -17.83 22.25 -2.99
CA LEU A 90 -18.06 22.36 -4.44
C LEU A 90 -19.32 21.60 -4.88
N PHE A 91 -19.62 20.46 -4.26
CA PHE A 91 -20.87 19.74 -4.50
C PHE A 91 -22.07 20.57 -4.04
N MET A 92 -22.02 21.20 -2.85
CA MET A 92 -23.08 22.08 -2.38
C MET A 92 -23.30 23.28 -3.32
N ARG A 93 -22.21 23.94 -3.76
CA ARG A 93 -22.30 25.06 -4.72
C ARG A 93 -22.92 24.66 -6.05
N ARG A 94 -22.71 23.44 -6.52
CA ARG A 94 -23.34 22.91 -7.73
C ARG A 94 -24.87 22.76 -7.56
N LEU A 95 -25.36 22.71 -6.34
CA LEU A 95 -26.77 22.69 -5.96
C LEU A 95 -27.29 24.07 -5.55
N ASP A 96 -26.53 25.12 -5.86
CA ASP A 96 -26.86 26.54 -5.52
C ASP A 96 -27.00 26.77 -4.01
N LEU A 97 -26.32 25.94 -3.17
CA LEU A 97 -26.32 26.07 -1.72
C LEU A 97 -25.11 26.88 -1.24
N PRO A 98 -25.27 27.70 -0.18
CA PRO A 98 -24.16 28.48 0.36
C PRO A 98 -23.09 27.60 1.00
N ALA A 99 -21.87 27.67 0.48
CA ALA A 99 -20.73 26.95 1.02
C ALA A 99 -19.42 27.72 0.81
N ASP A 100 -18.63 27.85 1.86
CA ASP A 100 -17.24 28.32 1.74
C ASP A 100 -16.38 27.15 1.23
N VAL A 101 -15.61 27.42 0.17
CA VAL A 101 -14.73 26.43 -0.46
C VAL A 101 -13.33 26.64 0.07
N PRO A 102 -12.80 25.75 0.94
CA PRO A 102 -11.47 25.90 1.49
C PRO A 102 -10.40 25.97 0.41
N ASP A 103 -9.38 26.82 0.60
CA ASP A 103 -8.26 26.90 -0.30
C ASP A 103 -7.42 25.60 -0.27
N HIS A 104 -6.83 25.23 -1.40
CA HIS A 104 -5.85 24.14 -1.50
C HIS A 104 -4.59 24.38 -0.65
N ALA A 105 -4.24 25.64 -0.43
CA ALA A 105 -3.10 26.03 0.39
C ALA A 105 -3.31 25.75 1.88
N VAL A 106 -4.56 25.53 2.32
CA VAL A 106 -4.88 25.12 3.69
C VAL A 106 -4.43 23.66 3.86
N GLY A 107 -3.21 23.46 4.28
CA GLY A 107 -2.64 22.13 4.53
C GLY A 107 -1.12 22.20 4.50
N ALA A 108 -0.48 21.83 5.61
CA ALA A 108 0.97 21.83 5.70
C ALA A 108 1.57 20.96 4.58
N LYS A 109 2.57 21.48 3.86
CA LYS A 109 3.40 20.65 3.00
C LYS A 109 4.12 19.65 3.91
N ASP A 110 4.00 18.35 3.63
CA ASP A 110 4.87 17.38 4.28
C ASP A 110 6.30 17.69 3.86
N SER A 111 7.12 18.08 4.82
CA SER A 111 8.52 18.49 4.59
C SER A 111 9.45 17.30 4.30
N ARG A 112 8.98 16.08 4.44
CA ARG A 112 9.77 14.86 4.19
C ARG A 112 9.04 13.93 3.22
N PRO A 113 9.59 13.68 2.03
CA PRO A 113 9.10 12.62 1.17
C PRO A 113 9.26 11.29 1.93
N PHE A 114 8.21 10.46 1.87
CA PHE A 114 8.30 9.12 2.43
C PHE A 114 9.30 8.32 1.60
N LEU A 115 10.42 7.94 2.21
CA LEU A 115 11.37 6.99 1.64
C LEU A 115 10.97 5.58 2.09
N ALA A 116 10.62 4.72 1.14
CA ALA A 116 10.42 3.31 1.42
C ALA A 116 11.75 2.69 1.85
N ARG A 117 11.72 1.84 2.88
CA ARG A 117 12.90 1.06 3.24
C ARG A 117 13.02 -0.14 2.31
N VAL A 118 14.03 -0.14 1.47
CA VAL A 118 14.43 -1.30 0.69
C VAL A 118 15.24 -2.24 1.60
N LEU A 119 14.81 -3.49 1.72
CA LEU A 119 15.55 -4.51 2.45
C LEU A 119 16.63 -5.09 1.54
N THR A 120 17.83 -5.31 2.06
CA THR A 120 18.89 -6.01 1.34
C THR A 120 18.51 -7.48 1.08
N HIS A 121 19.16 -8.14 0.11
CA HIS A 121 18.97 -9.58 -0.14
C HIS A 121 19.24 -10.42 1.12
N GLY A 122 20.24 -10.04 1.92
CA GLY A 122 20.56 -10.70 3.19
C GLY A 122 19.46 -10.51 4.24
N GLU A 123 18.89 -9.30 4.35
CA GLU A 123 17.77 -9.04 5.27
C GLU A 123 16.51 -9.83 4.87
N VAL A 124 16.17 -9.85 3.57
CA VAL A 124 15.04 -10.65 3.07
C VAL A 124 15.25 -12.13 3.36
N ARG A 125 16.45 -12.66 3.11
CA ARG A 125 16.77 -14.06 3.41
C ARG A 125 16.57 -14.37 4.88
N ARG A 126 17.17 -13.60 5.79
CA ARG A 126 16.99 -13.78 7.25
C ARG A 126 15.53 -13.72 7.67
N LEU A 127 14.75 -12.77 7.11
CA LEU A 127 13.32 -12.62 7.39
C LEU A 127 12.53 -13.87 6.99
N LEU A 128 12.77 -14.41 5.79
CA LEU A 128 12.10 -15.61 5.29
C LEU A 128 12.51 -16.87 6.04
N GLU A 129 13.79 -16.99 6.40
CA GLU A 129 14.29 -18.09 7.24
C GLU A 129 13.72 -18.02 8.67
N ALA A 130 13.61 -16.84 9.25
CA ALA A 130 12.96 -16.66 10.55
C ALA A 130 11.46 -17.00 10.52
N ALA A 131 10.79 -16.72 9.40
CA ALA A 131 9.41 -17.12 9.21
C ALA A 131 9.26 -18.65 9.10
N ASP A 132 10.19 -19.34 8.45
CA ASP A 132 10.19 -20.82 8.37
C ASP A 132 10.41 -21.48 9.74
N ARG A 133 11.04 -20.78 10.69
CA ARG A 133 11.30 -21.27 12.07
C ARG A 133 10.16 -20.93 13.04
N ILE A 134 9.00 -20.49 12.57
CA ILE A 134 7.85 -20.28 13.44
C ILE A 134 7.33 -21.61 13.94
N GLU A 135 7.35 -21.80 15.26
CA GLU A 135 6.86 -23.02 15.88
C GLU A 135 5.33 -23.12 15.81
N PRO A 136 4.78 -24.32 15.62
CA PRO A 136 3.36 -24.57 15.72
C PRO A 136 2.83 -24.22 17.11
N MET A 137 1.68 -23.54 17.17
CA MET A 137 0.98 -23.24 18.42
C MET A 137 -0.49 -23.64 18.30
N ALA A 138 -1.04 -24.28 19.32
CA ALA A 138 -2.43 -24.74 19.32
C ALA A 138 -3.43 -23.60 19.04
N SER A 139 -3.21 -22.41 19.62
CA SER A 139 -4.06 -21.24 19.42
C SER A 139 -3.96 -20.61 18.03
N THR A 140 -2.90 -20.90 17.28
CA THR A 140 -2.61 -20.32 15.95
C THR A 140 -2.05 -21.39 15.01
N HIS A 141 -2.74 -22.54 14.96
CA HIS A 141 -2.29 -23.76 14.29
C HIS A 141 -1.86 -23.61 12.82
N LEU A 142 -2.33 -22.59 12.11
CA LEU A 142 -1.93 -22.32 10.72
C LEU A 142 -0.82 -21.26 10.58
N ARG A 143 -0.43 -20.57 11.66
CA ARG A 143 0.51 -19.44 11.59
C ARG A 143 1.86 -19.85 10.98
N HIS A 144 2.41 -20.99 11.40
CA HIS A 144 3.70 -21.52 10.98
C HIS A 144 3.72 -22.00 9.51
N ILE A 145 2.54 -22.25 8.93
CA ILE A 145 2.39 -22.65 7.52
C ILE A 145 2.08 -21.44 6.65
N VAL A 146 1.12 -20.59 7.09
CA VAL A 146 0.56 -19.50 6.28
C VAL A 146 1.51 -18.31 6.18
N LEU A 147 2.11 -17.89 7.30
CA LEU A 147 2.90 -16.65 7.33
C LEU A 147 4.17 -16.71 6.47
N PRO A 148 4.95 -17.80 6.46
CA PRO A 148 6.11 -17.92 5.60
C PRO A 148 5.79 -17.77 4.11
N GLU A 149 4.72 -18.39 3.64
CA GLU A 149 4.35 -18.35 2.23
C GLU A 149 3.68 -17.02 1.85
N LEU A 150 2.91 -16.42 2.76
CA LEU A 150 2.39 -15.07 2.56
C LEU A 150 3.53 -14.05 2.37
N LEU A 151 4.56 -14.06 3.21
CA LEU A 151 5.71 -13.17 3.09
C LEU A 151 6.48 -13.40 1.78
N ARG A 152 6.61 -14.66 1.35
CA ARG A 152 7.22 -14.99 0.04
C ARG A 152 6.42 -14.46 -1.13
N VAL A 153 5.11 -14.56 -1.08
CA VAL A 153 4.24 -14.02 -2.14
C VAL A 153 4.29 -12.49 -2.15
N LEU A 154 4.30 -11.84 -0.98
CA LEU A 154 4.43 -10.39 -0.89
C LEU A 154 5.76 -9.89 -1.49
N TYR A 155 6.87 -10.57 -1.19
CA TYR A 155 8.17 -10.23 -1.75
C TYR A 155 8.33 -10.76 -3.19
N GLY A 156 8.11 -12.05 -3.44
CA GLY A 156 8.44 -12.69 -4.72
C GLY A 156 7.51 -12.33 -5.88
N CYS A 157 6.30 -11.81 -5.58
CA CYS A 157 5.34 -11.33 -6.57
C CYS A 157 5.08 -9.82 -6.44
N GLY A 158 5.66 -9.14 -5.46
CA GLY A 158 5.41 -7.72 -5.24
C GLY A 158 3.94 -7.37 -4.99
N LEU A 159 3.13 -8.27 -4.43
CA LEU A 159 1.71 -8.02 -4.18
C LEU A 159 1.50 -7.01 -3.05
N ARG A 160 0.40 -6.26 -3.13
CA ARG A 160 -0.09 -5.52 -1.96
C ARG A 160 -0.65 -6.51 -0.95
N LEU A 161 -0.50 -6.21 0.37
CA LEU A 161 -1.03 -7.08 1.42
C LEU A 161 -2.49 -7.44 1.19
N GLU A 162 -3.34 -6.47 0.90
CA GLU A 162 -4.76 -6.68 0.66
C GLU A 162 -5.05 -7.52 -0.59
N GLU A 163 -4.22 -7.47 -1.62
CA GLU A 163 -4.31 -8.33 -2.80
C GLU A 163 -4.03 -9.78 -2.41
N ALA A 164 -2.91 -10.03 -1.71
CA ALA A 164 -2.55 -11.36 -1.25
C ALA A 164 -3.60 -11.97 -0.29
N LEU A 165 -4.10 -11.18 0.67
CA LEU A 165 -5.11 -11.65 1.63
C LEU A 165 -6.50 -11.92 1.01
N ARG A 166 -6.74 -11.47 -0.21
CA ARG A 166 -8.00 -11.74 -0.94
C ARG A 166 -7.91 -12.89 -1.90
N LEU A 167 -6.72 -13.40 -2.21
CA LEU A 167 -6.56 -14.56 -3.08
C LEU A 167 -7.39 -15.74 -2.56
N ARG A 168 -8.17 -16.33 -3.45
CA ARG A 168 -8.92 -17.57 -3.24
C ARG A 168 -8.28 -18.69 -4.02
N MET A 169 -8.65 -19.93 -3.73
CA MET A 169 -8.09 -21.09 -4.42
C MET A 169 -8.37 -21.02 -5.93
N ARG A 170 -9.54 -20.57 -6.36
CA ARG A 170 -9.87 -20.33 -7.79
C ARG A 170 -9.04 -19.28 -8.50
N ASP A 171 -8.36 -18.41 -7.74
CA ASP A 171 -7.48 -17.35 -8.29
C ASP A 171 -6.05 -17.85 -8.48
N VAL A 172 -5.78 -19.13 -8.15
CA VAL A 172 -4.42 -19.68 -8.05
C VAL A 172 -4.31 -20.92 -8.93
N ASP A 173 -3.68 -20.76 -10.09
CA ASP A 173 -3.33 -21.88 -10.95
C ASP A 173 -1.88 -22.27 -10.70
N LEU A 174 -1.67 -23.29 -9.88
CA LEU A 174 -0.33 -23.80 -9.54
C LEU A 174 0.21 -24.78 -10.60
N VAL A 175 -0.59 -25.19 -11.56
CA VAL A 175 -0.13 -26.03 -12.70
C VAL A 175 0.52 -25.11 -13.73
N GLN A 176 -0.16 -24.05 -14.12
CA GLN A 176 0.38 -23.04 -15.03
C GLN A 176 1.30 -22.03 -14.33
N GLY A 177 1.33 -22.00 -13.01
CA GLY A 177 2.14 -21.07 -12.23
C GLY A 177 1.65 -19.62 -12.38
N VAL A 178 0.34 -19.36 -12.18
CA VAL A 178 -0.25 -18.03 -12.36
C VAL A 178 -1.17 -17.69 -11.19
N LEU A 179 -1.03 -16.48 -10.67
CA LEU A 179 -1.97 -15.87 -9.71
C LEU A 179 -2.82 -14.83 -10.44
N ARG A 180 -4.14 -14.93 -10.29
CA ARG A 180 -5.09 -13.93 -10.81
C ARG A 180 -5.42 -12.93 -9.72
N ILE A 181 -5.01 -11.69 -9.90
CA ILE A 181 -5.26 -10.60 -8.93
C ILE A 181 -6.48 -9.82 -9.39
N ASN A 182 -7.59 -10.03 -8.68
CA ASN A 182 -8.88 -9.42 -8.97
C ASN A 182 -9.17 -8.25 -8.02
N ASP A 183 -10.16 -7.40 -8.39
CA ASP A 183 -10.71 -6.32 -7.56
C ASP A 183 -9.63 -5.38 -7.00
N THR A 184 -8.70 -4.96 -7.87
CA THR A 184 -7.63 -4.02 -7.50
C THR A 184 -8.17 -2.61 -7.26
N LYS A 185 -7.37 -1.72 -6.68
CA LYS A 185 -7.73 -0.32 -6.39
C LYS A 185 -8.31 0.44 -7.59
N PHE A 186 -7.96 0.02 -8.82
CA PHE A 186 -8.40 0.67 -10.07
C PHE A 186 -9.25 -0.25 -10.95
N ARG A 187 -9.81 -1.35 -10.40
CA ARG A 187 -10.60 -2.37 -11.12
C ARG A 187 -9.86 -2.95 -12.35
N LYS A 188 -8.55 -3.01 -12.29
CA LYS A 188 -7.72 -3.64 -13.32
C LYS A 188 -7.26 -4.99 -12.78
N ASP A 189 -7.86 -6.04 -13.28
CA ASP A 189 -7.41 -7.40 -12.99
C ASP A 189 -6.10 -7.65 -13.73
N ARG A 190 -5.23 -8.45 -13.16
CA ARG A 190 -3.97 -8.82 -13.77
C ARG A 190 -3.54 -10.24 -13.42
N LEU A 191 -2.80 -10.84 -14.33
CA LEU A 191 -2.11 -12.11 -14.09
C LEU A 191 -0.70 -11.83 -13.56
N VAL A 192 -0.31 -12.55 -12.53
CA VAL A 192 1.00 -12.45 -11.90
C VAL A 192 1.63 -13.84 -11.91
N PRO A 193 2.59 -14.12 -12.80
CA PRO A 193 3.35 -15.37 -12.78
C PRO A 193 4.45 -15.29 -11.71
N PRO A 194 4.37 -16.10 -10.62
CA PRO A 194 5.48 -16.26 -9.68
C PRO A 194 6.67 -16.97 -10.33
N ALA A 195 7.86 -16.73 -9.79
CA ALA A 195 9.03 -17.52 -10.18
C ALA A 195 8.83 -19.01 -9.83
N ARG A 196 9.34 -19.90 -10.69
CA ARG A 196 9.16 -21.36 -10.54
C ARG A 196 9.45 -21.93 -9.14
N PRO A 197 10.53 -21.51 -8.43
CA PRO A 197 10.75 -21.96 -7.05
C PRO A 197 9.61 -21.58 -6.10
N LEU A 198 8.98 -20.42 -6.28
CA LEU A 198 7.84 -20.00 -5.46
C LEU A 198 6.59 -20.83 -5.80
N VAL A 199 6.36 -21.16 -7.08
CA VAL A 199 5.27 -22.05 -7.49
C VAL A 199 5.38 -23.41 -6.81
N VAL A 200 6.57 -24.02 -6.82
CA VAL A 200 6.83 -25.31 -6.15
C VAL A 200 6.56 -25.22 -4.63
N ARG A 201 6.93 -24.11 -4.00
CA ARG A 201 6.61 -23.90 -2.58
C ARG A 201 5.11 -23.78 -2.33
N LEU A 202 4.41 -23.02 -3.17
CA LEU A 202 2.95 -22.86 -3.08
C LEU A 202 2.20 -24.17 -3.32
N GLN A 203 2.72 -25.06 -4.19
CA GLN A 203 2.17 -26.42 -4.36
C GLN A 203 2.29 -27.23 -3.06
N LYS A 204 3.47 -27.23 -2.42
CA LYS A 204 3.69 -27.88 -1.13
C LYS A 204 2.81 -27.28 -0.03
N TYR A 205 2.69 -25.96 -0.03
CA TYR A 205 1.82 -25.23 0.89
C TYR A 205 0.35 -25.62 0.72
N ALA A 206 -0.16 -25.64 -0.51
CA ALA A 206 -1.52 -26.05 -0.80
C ALA A 206 -1.79 -27.50 -0.37
N ALA A 207 -0.84 -28.40 -0.62
CA ALA A 207 -0.91 -29.79 -0.14
C ALA A 207 -0.94 -29.88 1.40
N ALA A 208 -0.16 -29.07 2.11
CA ALA A 208 -0.14 -29.02 3.57
C ALA A 208 -1.43 -28.45 4.18
N LEU A 209 -2.15 -27.58 3.46
CA LEU A 209 -3.46 -27.10 3.88
C LEU A 209 -4.58 -28.14 3.71
N GLY A 210 -4.35 -29.17 2.92
CA GLY A 210 -5.34 -30.18 2.53
C GLY A 210 -6.36 -29.68 1.49
N PRO A 211 -7.34 -30.52 1.15
CA PRO A 211 -8.38 -30.19 0.16
C PRO A 211 -9.16 -28.93 0.55
N ARG A 212 -9.33 -28.02 -0.40
CA ARG A 212 -10.04 -26.75 -0.22
C ARG A 212 -10.97 -26.46 -1.39
N SER A 213 -12.08 -25.80 -1.09
CA SER A 213 -12.99 -25.35 -2.12
C SER A 213 -12.43 -24.10 -2.83
N ASP A 214 -12.88 -23.87 -4.06
CA ASP A 214 -12.46 -22.71 -4.88
C ASP A 214 -12.70 -21.35 -4.20
N ASP A 215 -13.72 -21.27 -3.35
CA ASP A 215 -14.08 -20.05 -2.64
C ASP A 215 -13.27 -19.79 -1.36
N GLU A 216 -12.51 -20.76 -0.88
CA GLU A 216 -11.67 -20.58 0.30
C GLU A 216 -10.44 -19.72 0.00
N TYR A 217 -9.97 -19.03 1.03
CA TYR A 217 -8.79 -18.16 0.89
C TYR A 217 -7.51 -18.99 0.78
N LEU A 218 -6.60 -18.55 -0.10
CA LEU A 218 -5.26 -19.12 -0.19
C LEU A 218 -4.52 -18.98 1.14
N PHE A 219 -4.67 -17.84 1.82
CA PHE A 219 -4.09 -17.57 3.14
C PHE A 219 -5.22 -17.47 4.18
N PRO A 220 -5.68 -18.61 4.72
CA PRO A 220 -6.80 -18.63 5.66
C PRO A 220 -6.39 -18.17 7.05
N SER A 221 -7.35 -17.61 7.78
CA SER A 221 -7.21 -17.39 9.21
C SER A 221 -7.38 -18.71 9.99
N PRO A 222 -6.81 -18.85 11.20
CA PRO A 222 -7.02 -20.03 12.04
C PRO A 222 -8.49 -20.32 12.38
N ARG A 223 -9.35 -19.32 12.31
CA ARG A 223 -10.80 -19.43 12.58
C ARG A 223 -11.64 -19.62 11.30
N GLY A 224 -10.97 -19.88 10.16
CA GLY A 224 -11.61 -19.82 8.84
C GLY A 224 -11.73 -18.37 8.32
N GLY A 225 -12.09 -18.24 7.05
CA GLY A 225 -12.19 -16.94 6.41
C GLY A 225 -10.85 -16.26 6.13
N ARG A 226 -10.89 -14.95 5.91
CA ARG A 226 -9.73 -14.16 5.52
C ARG A 226 -8.82 -13.86 6.72
N LEU A 227 -7.51 -13.93 6.50
CA LEU A 227 -6.51 -13.54 7.50
C LEU A 227 -6.58 -12.02 7.78
N ASP A 228 -6.41 -11.64 9.07
CA ASP A 228 -6.40 -10.24 9.49
C ASP A 228 -5.06 -9.56 9.18
N GLY A 229 -5.11 -8.45 8.45
CA GLY A 229 -3.91 -7.69 8.09
C GLY A 229 -3.18 -7.08 9.29
N GLY A 230 -3.89 -6.73 10.36
CA GLY A 230 -3.28 -6.24 11.60
C GLY A 230 -2.49 -7.33 12.32
N GLY A 231 -3.00 -8.56 12.31
CA GLY A 231 -2.30 -9.73 12.82
C GLY A 231 -1.03 -10.03 12.02
N VAL A 232 -1.12 -9.98 10.68
CA VAL A 232 0.06 -10.14 9.80
C VAL A 232 1.12 -9.09 10.10
N TYR A 233 0.71 -7.83 10.28
CA TYR A 233 1.65 -6.75 10.60
C TYR A 233 2.37 -6.95 11.95
N ARG A 234 1.64 -7.38 12.99
CA ARG A 234 2.26 -7.69 14.29
C ARG A 234 3.29 -8.81 14.17
N ASN A 235 2.97 -9.89 13.48
CA ASN A 235 3.90 -10.99 13.23
C ASN A 235 5.12 -10.56 12.41
N PHE A 236 4.92 -9.70 11.40
CA PHE A 236 6.02 -9.16 10.61
C PHE A 236 6.99 -8.35 11.47
N ARG A 237 6.49 -7.51 12.36
CA ARG A 237 7.35 -6.75 13.30
C ARG A 237 8.12 -7.66 14.26
N GLU A 238 7.49 -8.71 14.77
CA GLU A 238 8.15 -9.73 15.60
C GLU A 238 9.30 -10.38 14.83
N LEU A 239 9.09 -10.77 13.58
CA LEU A 239 10.11 -11.35 12.73
C LEU A 239 11.26 -10.38 12.44
N LEU A 240 10.97 -9.10 12.15
CA LEU A 240 12.02 -8.08 11.98
C LEU A 240 12.92 -7.99 13.23
N HIS A 241 12.31 -7.96 14.41
CA HIS A 241 13.05 -7.94 15.67
C HIS A 241 13.94 -9.17 15.83
N ARG A 242 13.42 -10.38 15.57
CA ARG A 242 14.19 -11.63 15.61
C ARG A 242 15.36 -11.68 14.63
N CYS A 243 15.23 -10.95 13.52
CA CYS A 243 16.29 -10.85 12.49
C CYS A 243 17.31 -9.74 12.76
N GLY A 244 17.17 -8.97 13.85
CA GLY A 244 18.01 -7.80 14.12
C GLY A 244 17.78 -6.65 13.13
N ILE A 245 16.60 -6.60 12.49
CA ILE A 245 16.26 -5.51 11.58
C ILE A 245 15.48 -4.45 12.37
N GLY A 246 16.13 -3.30 12.60
CA GLY A 246 15.55 -2.21 13.37
C GLY A 246 14.26 -1.66 12.75
N HIS A 247 13.22 -1.48 13.58
CA HIS A 247 11.95 -0.92 13.14
C HIS A 247 11.87 0.60 13.30
N GLY A 248 12.71 1.23 14.12
CA GLY A 248 12.76 2.70 14.29
C GLY A 248 11.53 3.35 14.93
N GLY A 249 10.44 2.62 15.17
CA GLY A 249 9.22 3.17 15.74
C GLY A 249 8.09 3.38 14.72
N ARG A 250 7.08 4.18 15.09
CA ARG A 250 5.91 4.45 14.25
C ARG A 250 6.29 5.34 13.08
N GLY A 251 6.19 4.81 11.87
CA GLY A 251 6.45 5.53 10.62
C GLY A 251 7.90 5.48 10.15
N GLU A 252 8.84 4.92 10.91
CA GLU A 252 10.28 4.95 10.61
C GLU A 252 10.83 3.62 10.08
N GLY A 253 10.20 2.51 10.36
CA GLY A 253 10.74 1.19 10.04
C GLY A 253 10.14 0.51 8.82
N PRO A 254 10.67 -0.67 8.47
CA PRO A 254 10.15 -1.47 7.38
C PRO A 254 8.67 -1.80 7.60
N ARG A 255 7.87 -1.69 6.55
CA ARG A 255 6.45 -2.06 6.53
C ARG A 255 6.26 -3.26 5.60
N LEU A 256 5.14 -3.96 5.73
CA LEU A 256 4.78 -5.02 4.80
C LEU A 256 4.77 -4.56 3.33
N HIS A 257 4.40 -3.29 3.08
CA HIS A 257 4.43 -2.72 1.74
C HIS A 257 5.85 -2.54 1.20
N ASP A 258 6.83 -2.41 2.07
CA ASP A 258 8.23 -2.25 1.66
C ASP A 258 8.82 -3.56 1.10
N LEU A 259 8.21 -4.74 1.35
CA LEU A 259 8.52 -5.98 0.64
C LEU A 259 8.25 -5.85 -0.87
N ARG A 260 7.16 -5.15 -1.25
CA ARG A 260 6.85 -4.87 -2.65
C ARG A 260 7.82 -3.84 -3.25
N HIS A 261 8.21 -2.81 -2.51
CA HIS A 261 9.24 -1.87 -2.93
C HIS A 261 10.57 -2.59 -3.13
N THR A 262 10.93 -3.47 -2.20
CA THR A 262 12.13 -4.31 -2.27
C THR A 262 12.12 -5.22 -3.50
N PHE A 263 10.99 -5.87 -3.80
CA PHE A 263 10.85 -6.67 -5.03
C PHE A 263 11.09 -5.84 -6.29
N ALA A 264 10.50 -4.66 -6.37
CA ALA A 264 10.64 -3.79 -7.53
C ALA A 264 12.09 -3.35 -7.73
N VAL A 265 12.73 -2.89 -6.65
CA VAL A 265 14.14 -2.47 -6.66
C VAL A 265 15.06 -3.65 -7.01
N HIS A 266 14.91 -4.81 -6.39
CA HIS A 266 15.71 -6.00 -6.71
C HIS A 266 15.52 -6.47 -8.16
N THR A 267 14.32 -6.30 -8.72
CA THR A 267 14.06 -6.62 -10.13
C THR A 267 14.80 -5.64 -11.06
N LEU A 268 14.74 -4.34 -10.76
CA LEU A 268 15.45 -3.32 -11.53
C LEU A 268 16.98 -3.49 -11.43
N LEU A 269 17.50 -3.77 -10.24
CA LEU A 269 18.91 -4.10 -10.00
C LEU A 269 19.38 -5.27 -10.84
N ARG A 270 18.60 -6.37 -10.83
CA ARG A 270 18.91 -7.54 -11.64
C ARG A 270 18.97 -7.19 -13.12
N TRP A 271 17.96 -6.51 -13.64
CA TRP A 271 17.94 -6.09 -15.05
C TRP A 271 19.09 -5.17 -15.41
N TYR A 272 19.46 -4.26 -14.52
CA TYR A 272 20.60 -3.38 -14.71
C TYR A 272 21.91 -4.17 -14.80
N ARG A 273 22.12 -5.17 -13.93
CA ARG A 273 23.28 -6.05 -13.93
C ARG A 273 23.35 -6.92 -15.19
N GLU A 274 22.20 -7.36 -15.68
CA GLU A 274 22.06 -8.11 -16.93
C GLU A 274 22.28 -7.23 -18.18
N GLY A 275 22.48 -5.92 -18.03
CA GLY A 275 22.63 -4.98 -19.16
C GLY A 275 21.34 -4.71 -19.94
N ALA A 276 20.17 -5.01 -19.34
CA ALA A 276 18.89 -4.82 -19.98
C ALA A 276 18.51 -3.34 -20.08
N ASP A 277 17.79 -2.97 -21.13
CA ASP A 277 17.19 -1.65 -21.25
C ASP A 277 16.08 -1.47 -20.20
N LEU A 278 16.37 -0.69 -19.15
CA LEU A 278 15.43 -0.42 -18.07
C LEU A 278 14.22 0.38 -18.54
N GLN A 279 14.39 1.29 -19.52
CA GLN A 279 13.28 2.11 -20.01
C GLN A 279 12.27 1.24 -20.74
N ALA A 280 12.72 0.30 -21.57
CA ALA A 280 11.86 -0.65 -22.25
C ALA A 280 11.17 -1.64 -21.29
N ARG A 281 11.81 -1.99 -20.16
CA ARG A 281 11.27 -2.98 -19.19
C ARG A 281 10.43 -2.37 -18.06
N MET A 282 10.56 -1.08 -17.77
CA MET A 282 9.77 -0.42 -16.71
C MET A 282 8.25 -0.53 -16.91
N PRO A 283 7.66 -0.37 -18.11
CA PRO A 283 6.23 -0.56 -18.32
C PRO A 283 5.75 -1.98 -17.99
N VAL A 284 6.59 -2.99 -18.25
CA VAL A 284 6.29 -4.39 -17.90
C VAL A 284 6.23 -4.55 -16.38
N LEU A 285 7.21 -3.99 -15.66
CA LEU A 285 7.21 -4.02 -14.18
C LEU A 285 6.01 -3.24 -13.61
N ALA A 286 5.69 -2.07 -14.17
CA ALA A 286 4.52 -1.29 -13.75
C ALA A 286 3.22 -2.08 -13.92
N THR A 287 3.05 -2.76 -15.05
CA THR A 287 1.90 -3.63 -15.34
C THR A 287 1.86 -4.82 -14.38
N TYR A 288 2.97 -5.51 -14.19
CA TYR A 288 3.09 -6.64 -13.25
C TYR A 288 2.70 -6.24 -11.83
N LEU A 289 3.18 -5.09 -11.38
CA LEU A 289 2.84 -4.53 -10.08
C LEU A 289 1.40 -3.98 -10.01
N GLY A 290 0.76 -3.65 -11.13
CA GLY A 290 -0.55 -2.99 -11.18
C GLY A 290 -0.47 -1.53 -10.71
N HIS A 291 0.51 -0.78 -11.21
CA HIS A 291 0.58 0.67 -11.06
C HIS A 291 -0.35 1.35 -12.08
N ALA A 292 -0.97 2.45 -11.66
CA ALA A 292 -1.83 3.23 -12.55
C ALA A 292 -1.02 4.10 -13.53
N SER A 293 0.20 4.49 -13.14
CA SER A 293 1.17 5.25 -13.94
C SER A 293 2.57 4.68 -13.77
N ILE A 294 3.47 5.01 -14.68
CA ILE A 294 4.88 4.63 -14.63
C ILE A 294 5.61 5.37 -13.51
N ASP A 295 5.14 6.58 -13.12
CA ASP A 295 5.77 7.43 -12.10
C ASP A 295 6.00 6.68 -10.78
N GLY A 296 5.00 5.91 -10.32
CA GLY A 296 5.14 5.07 -9.12
C GLY A 296 6.21 3.96 -9.25
N THR A 297 6.70 3.68 -10.46
CA THR A 297 7.80 2.74 -10.72
C THR A 297 9.13 3.48 -10.87
N GLN A 298 9.12 4.71 -11.38
CA GLN A 298 10.32 5.56 -11.49
C GLN A 298 10.86 5.95 -10.12
N ASP A 299 10.00 6.14 -9.11
CA ASP A 299 10.41 6.40 -7.73
C ASP A 299 11.37 5.31 -7.19
N TYR A 300 11.32 4.09 -7.70
CA TYR A 300 12.21 3.01 -7.30
C TYR A 300 13.65 3.19 -7.79
N LEU A 301 13.87 3.89 -8.90
CA LEU A 301 15.21 4.18 -9.40
C LEU A 301 15.99 5.10 -8.46
N GLN A 302 15.30 5.95 -7.69
CA GLN A 302 15.91 6.85 -6.73
C GLN A 302 16.27 6.17 -5.39
N MET A 303 15.78 4.94 -5.16
CA MET A 303 15.86 4.27 -3.86
C MET A 303 17.05 3.29 -3.74
N THR A 304 17.89 3.17 -4.75
CA THR A 304 18.89 2.10 -4.82
C THR A 304 20.29 2.56 -4.39
N ALA A 305 20.54 2.62 -3.08
CA ALA A 305 21.91 2.75 -2.57
C ALA A 305 22.82 1.57 -3.01
N GLU A 306 22.26 0.38 -3.27
CA GLU A 306 22.99 -0.79 -3.79
C GLU A 306 23.47 -0.62 -5.25
N LEU A 307 22.91 0.32 -6.00
CA LEU A 307 23.39 0.67 -7.35
C LEU A 307 24.62 1.58 -7.32
N HIS A 308 24.90 2.24 -6.20
CA HIS A 308 25.97 3.23 -6.12
C HIS A 308 27.34 2.67 -6.55
N PRO A 309 27.79 1.49 -6.08
CA PRO A 309 29.06 0.93 -6.51
C PRO A 309 29.11 0.58 -8.02
N GLU A 310 27.99 0.10 -8.57
CA GLU A 310 27.91 -0.27 -10.00
C GLU A 310 27.80 0.95 -10.90
N ILE A 311 27.10 2.01 -10.44
CA ILE A 311 27.06 3.31 -11.15
C ILE A 311 28.46 3.92 -11.16
N VAL A 312 29.14 3.95 -10.03
CA VAL A 312 30.53 4.45 -9.93
C VAL A 312 31.45 3.65 -10.86
N SER A 313 31.43 2.33 -10.81
CA SER A 313 32.26 1.48 -11.67
C SER A 313 32.01 1.71 -13.17
N ARG A 314 30.74 1.89 -13.58
CA ARG A 314 30.42 2.18 -14.99
C ARG A 314 30.77 3.60 -15.38
N SER A 315 30.63 4.56 -14.46
CA SER A 315 31.08 5.94 -14.67
C SER A 315 32.60 6.00 -14.81
N ASP A 316 33.32 5.28 -13.96
CA ASP A 316 34.77 5.19 -14.03
C ASP A 316 35.21 4.57 -15.38
N ALA A 317 34.55 3.47 -15.79
CA ALA A 317 34.84 2.84 -17.08
C ALA A 317 34.51 3.75 -18.29
N ALA A 318 33.47 4.60 -18.17
CA ALA A 318 33.04 5.47 -19.25
C ALA A 318 33.83 6.80 -19.33
N PHE A 319 34.37 7.27 -18.20
CA PHE A 319 34.95 8.61 -18.11
C PHE A 319 36.40 8.63 -17.64
N SER A 320 37.03 7.50 -17.29
CA SER A 320 38.43 7.43 -16.86
C SER A 320 39.41 8.00 -17.89
N ASP A 321 39.09 7.84 -19.17
CA ASP A 321 39.91 8.32 -20.28
C ASP A 321 39.70 9.83 -20.57
N VAL A 322 38.60 10.40 -20.09
CA VAL A 322 38.16 11.78 -20.35
C VAL A 322 38.55 12.73 -19.22
N ILE A 323 38.60 12.23 -17.99
CA ILE A 323 38.91 13.03 -16.80
C ILE A 323 40.38 12.81 -16.43
N PRO A 324 41.29 13.72 -16.74
CA PRO A 324 42.72 13.56 -16.43
C PRO A 324 42.92 13.62 -14.91
N LEU A 325 43.50 12.57 -14.36
CA LEU A 325 43.98 12.52 -12.98
C LEU A 325 45.20 13.40 -12.83
N ARG A 326 45.02 14.72 -12.70
CA ARG A 326 46.08 15.59 -12.24
C ARG A 326 46.17 15.50 -10.73
N PRO A 327 47.37 15.28 -10.16
CA PRO A 327 47.54 15.33 -8.72
C PRO A 327 47.15 16.71 -8.21
N TRP A 328 46.36 16.75 -7.14
CA TRP A 328 46.03 18.01 -6.46
C TRP A 328 47.29 18.68 -5.99
N ARG A 329 47.56 19.89 -6.48
CA ARG A 329 48.68 20.71 -5.96
C ARG A 329 48.20 21.36 -4.67
N SER A 330 48.67 20.86 -3.50
CA SER A 330 48.63 21.60 -2.25
C SER A 330 49.55 22.82 -2.40
N SER A 331 48.96 23.99 -2.35
CA SER A 331 49.70 25.29 -2.23
C SER A 331 50.23 25.43 -0.82
#